data_39ce28d96e889ea50ef21921e3b88ee8
#
_entry.id   39ce28d96e889ea50ef21921e3b88ee8
#
_cell.length_a   1.000
_cell.length_b   1.000
_cell.length_c   1.000
_cell.angle_alpha   90.00
_cell.angle_beta   90.00
_cell.angle_gamma   90.00
#
_symmetry.space_group_name_H-M   'P 1'
#
loop_
_entity.id
_entity.type
_entity.pdbx_description
1 polymer ?
#
loop_
_entity_poly.entity_id
_entity_poly.type
_entity_poly.pdbx_seq_one_letter_code
_entity_poly.pdbx_strand_id
1 'polypeptide(L)'
;MKRYEVEITDVALKDMEELYHHIAFILLSPENAMGQYNRIANAILKLDMMPERYRVMDSEPEHMLGLRRMPVDEYSVFYNIQKDKVIVTNILYSASDIEDRLKR
;
A
#
# COMPACT_ATOMS: atom_id res chain seq x y z
N MET A 1 8.12 20.17 11.81
CA MET A 1 8.05 18.76 11.42
C MET A 1 7.96 18.64 9.90
N LYS A 2 8.76 17.78 9.34
CA LYS A 2 8.80 17.62 7.88
C LYS A 2 7.54 16.96 7.35
N ARG A 3 7.00 17.52 6.29
CA ARG A 3 5.87 16.96 5.54
C ARG A 3 6.37 16.38 4.24
N TYR A 4 5.79 15.25 3.85
CA TYR A 4 6.11 14.56 2.60
C TYR A 4 4.94 14.67 1.65
N GLU A 5 5.24 14.74 0.37
CA GLU A 5 4.23 14.63 -0.68
C GLU A 5 3.98 13.15 -0.94
N VAL A 6 2.72 12.72 -0.83
CA VAL A 6 2.36 11.31 -1.06
C VAL A 6 1.88 11.15 -2.49
N GLU A 7 2.55 10.29 -3.25
CA GLU A 7 2.17 9.95 -4.62
C GLU A 7 1.76 8.49 -4.68
N ILE A 8 0.73 8.20 -5.44
CA ILE A 8 0.23 6.84 -5.66
C ILE A 8 0.44 6.50 -7.13
N THR A 9 1.18 5.42 -7.40
CA THR A 9 1.45 4.97 -8.75
C THR A 9 0.18 4.43 -9.42
N ASP A 10 0.20 4.35 -10.75
CA ASP A 10 -0.92 3.75 -11.49
C ASP A 10 -1.14 2.29 -11.09
N VAL A 11 -0.07 1.55 -10.81
CA VAL A 11 -0.15 0.17 -10.34
C VAL A 11 -0.88 0.12 -8.99
N ALA A 12 -0.53 1.01 -8.06
CA ALA A 12 -1.19 1.04 -6.75
C ALA A 12 -2.65 1.45 -6.85
N LEU A 13 -2.98 2.40 -7.73
CA LEU A 13 -4.39 2.76 -7.98
C LEU A 13 -5.17 1.58 -8.52
N LYS A 14 -4.60 0.83 -9.43
CA LYS A 14 -5.22 -0.37 -9.97
C LYS A 14 -5.41 -1.43 -8.89
N ASP A 15 -4.42 -1.61 -8.02
CA ASP A 15 -4.53 -2.52 -6.87
C ASP A 15 -5.72 -2.13 -5.99
N MET A 16 -5.92 -0.84 -5.74
CA MET A 16 -7.05 -0.34 -4.95
C MET A 16 -8.39 -0.67 -5.62
N GLU A 17 -8.48 -0.48 -6.92
CA GLU A 17 -9.69 -0.83 -7.68
C GLU A 17 -9.96 -2.34 -7.61
N GLU A 18 -8.93 -3.15 -7.77
CA GLU A 18 -9.05 -4.61 -7.75
C GLU A 18 -9.52 -5.12 -6.38
N LEU A 19 -8.99 -4.58 -5.28
CA LEU A 19 -9.44 -5.00 -3.96
C LEU A 19 -10.90 -4.58 -3.72
N TYR A 20 -11.30 -3.41 -4.18
CA TYR A 20 -12.68 -2.97 -4.08
C TYR A 20 -13.61 -3.91 -4.84
N HIS A 21 -13.29 -4.21 -6.10
CA HIS A 21 -14.08 -5.12 -6.93
C HIS A 21 -14.19 -6.50 -6.30
N HIS A 22 -13.08 -7.02 -5.77
CA HIS A 22 -13.08 -8.34 -5.14
C HIS A 22 -14.05 -8.38 -3.96
N ILE A 23 -13.97 -7.41 -3.05
CA ILE A 23 -14.83 -7.40 -1.86
C ILE A 23 -16.28 -7.12 -2.23
N ALA A 24 -16.52 -6.17 -3.12
CA ALA A 24 -17.87 -5.75 -3.50
C ALA A 24 -18.62 -6.82 -4.31
N PHE A 25 -17.95 -7.44 -5.28
CA PHE A 25 -18.61 -8.28 -6.27
C PHE A 25 -18.31 -9.78 -6.12
N ILE A 26 -17.13 -10.17 -5.68
CA ILE A 26 -16.80 -11.57 -5.44
C ILE A 26 -17.28 -12.01 -4.07
N LEU A 27 -17.01 -11.21 -3.03
CA LEU A 27 -17.46 -11.49 -1.67
C LEU A 27 -18.84 -10.91 -1.38
N LEU A 28 -19.47 -10.24 -2.36
CA LEU A 28 -20.82 -9.69 -2.30
C LEU A 28 -21.05 -8.76 -1.10
N SER A 29 -20.05 -7.92 -0.80
CA SER A 29 -20.11 -7.02 0.35
C SER A 29 -19.68 -5.59 -0.01
N PRO A 30 -20.53 -4.83 -0.75
CA PRO A 30 -20.15 -3.48 -1.17
C PRO A 30 -19.89 -2.51 -0.02
N GLU A 31 -20.57 -2.66 1.10
CA GLU A 31 -20.33 -1.80 2.27
C GLU A 31 -18.96 -2.06 2.87
N ASN A 32 -18.55 -3.33 2.98
CA ASN A 32 -17.22 -3.69 3.45
C ASN A 32 -16.14 -3.23 2.47
N ALA A 33 -16.42 -3.28 1.17
CA ALA A 33 -15.51 -2.81 0.14
C ALA A 33 -15.20 -1.33 0.31
N MET A 34 -16.22 -0.52 0.50
CA MET A 34 -16.04 0.92 0.71
C MET A 34 -15.30 1.22 1.99
N GLY A 35 -15.65 0.52 3.08
CA GLY A 35 -14.97 0.69 4.36
C GLY A 35 -13.49 0.33 4.28
N GLN A 36 -13.17 -0.79 3.64
CA GLN A 36 -11.79 -1.23 3.46
C GLN A 36 -11.00 -0.25 2.59
N TYR A 37 -11.59 0.18 1.49
CA TYR A 37 -10.98 1.17 0.60
C TYR A 37 -10.65 2.45 1.38
N ASN A 38 -11.60 2.97 2.14
CA ASN A 38 -11.42 4.22 2.89
C ASN A 38 -10.36 4.09 3.97
N ARG A 39 -10.30 2.96 4.69
CA ARG A 39 -9.27 2.76 5.71
C ARG A 39 -7.86 2.74 5.12
N ILE A 40 -7.69 2.09 3.98
CA ILE A 40 -6.39 2.07 3.29
C ILE A 40 -6.04 3.46 2.77
N ALA A 41 -6.99 4.15 2.12
CA ALA A 41 -6.77 5.49 1.59
C ALA A 41 -6.36 6.48 2.71
N ASN A 42 -7.05 6.42 3.85
CA ASN A 42 -6.72 7.28 4.99
C ASN A 42 -5.34 6.97 5.56
N ALA A 43 -4.97 5.69 5.64
CA ALA A 43 -3.65 5.30 6.12
C ALA A 43 -2.55 5.78 5.18
N ILE A 44 -2.78 5.72 3.87
CA ILE A 44 -1.84 6.24 2.87
C ILE A 44 -1.63 7.74 3.03
N LEU A 45 -2.72 8.50 3.21
CA LEU A 45 -2.61 9.94 3.39
C LEU A 45 -1.80 10.34 4.62
N LYS A 46 -1.83 9.52 5.68
CA LYS A 46 -1.06 9.76 6.89
C LYS A 46 0.44 9.51 6.74
N LEU A 47 0.87 8.96 5.62
CA LEU A 47 2.29 8.79 5.32
C LEU A 47 2.98 10.13 4.98
N ASP A 48 2.23 11.21 4.90
CA ASP A 48 2.78 12.56 4.74
C ASP A 48 3.62 13.00 5.95
N MET A 49 3.47 12.31 7.08
CA MET A 49 4.23 12.59 8.29
C MET A 49 4.88 11.31 8.81
N MET A 50 6.17 11.39 9.10
CA MET A 50 6.94 10.28 9.68
C MET A 50 6.79 8.95 8.92
N PRO A 51 6.97 8.93 7.59
CA PRO A 51 6.82 7.68 6.83
C PRO A 51 7.90 6.65 7.17
N GLU A 52 8.98 7.06 7.84
CA GLU A 52 10.05 6.16 8.29
C GLU A 52 9.64 5.27 9.45
N ARG A 53 8.47 5.48 10.06
CA ARG A 53 8.02 4.67 11.20
C ARG A 53 7.80 3.19 10.86
N TYR A 54 7.60 2.87 9.57
CA TYR A 54 7.59 1.50 9.10
C TYR A 54 8.96 1.18 8.52
N ARG A 55 9.53 0.05 8.90
CA ARG A 55 10.90 -0.32 8.52
C ARG A 55 10.99 -0.78 7.08
N VAL A 56 12.19 -0.69 6.51
CA VAL A 56 12.49 -1.23 5.20
C VAL A 56 12.42 -2.75 5.26
N MET A 57 11.90 -3.38 4.19
CA MET A 57 11.80 -4.84 4.11
C MET A 57 13.18 -5.48 4.13
N ASP A 58 13.28 -6.66 4.75
CA ASP A 58 14.56 -7.41 4.86
C ASP A 58 14.86 -8.23 3.62
N SER A 59 13.83 -8.61 2.86
CA SER A 59 13.99 -9.43 1.65
C SER A 59 14.61 -8.63 0.50
N GLU A 60 15.26 -9.32 -0.42
CA GLU A 60 15.82 -8.70 -1.62
C GLU A 60 14.96 -9.08 -2.83
N PRO A 61 14.77 -8.21 -3.82
CA PRO A 61 15.39 -6.88 -4.00
C PRO A 61 14.72 -5.74 -3.25
N GLU A 62 13.69 -6.00 -2.44
CA GLU A 62 12.88 -4.99 -1.77
C GLU A 62 13.72 -4.11 -0.85
N HIS A 63 14.66 -4.71 -0.12
CA HIS A 63 15.56 -3.97 0.77
C HIS A 63 16.41 -2.97 -0.01
N MET A 64 16.99 -3.40 -1.12
CA MET A 64 17.81 -2.55 -1.97
C MET A 64 17.02 -1.37 -2.54
N LEU A 65 15.74 -1.58 -2.84
CA LEU A 65 14.84 -0.55 -3.35
C LEU A 65 14.31 0.38 -2.26
N GLY A 66 14.65 0.11 -1.00
CA GLY A 66 14.14 0.89 0.12
C GLY A 66 12.66 0.72 0.37
N LEU A 67 12.10 -0.41 -0.04
CA LEU A 67 10.67 -0.66 0.04
C LEU A 67 10.24 -0.92 1.47
N ARG A 68 9.19 -0.22 1.91
CA ARG A 68 8.61 -0.34 3.25
C ARG A 68 7.22 -0.95 3.14
N ARG A 69 6.79 -1.61 4.21
CA ARG A 69 5.50 -2.28 4.26
C ARG A 69 4.68 -1.75 5.43
N MET A 70 3.51 -1.20 5.13
CA MET A 70 2.55 -0.72 6.13
C MET A 70 1.33 -1.63 6.10
N PRO A 71 1.10 -2.44 7.16
CA PRO A 71 -0.12 -3.26 7.21
C PRO A 71 -1.34 -2.40 7.52
N VAL A 72 -2.44 -2.66 6.83
CA VAL A 72 -3.75 -2.06 7.07
C VAL A 72 -4.77 -3.18 7.00
N ASP A 73 -5.27 -3.62 8.15
CA ASP A 73 -6.15 -4.79 8.24
C ASP A 73 -5.46 -6.01 7.61
N GLU A 74 -6.09 -6.67 6.65
CA GLU A 74 -5.53 -7.83 5.96
C GLU A 74 -4.74 -7.48 4.71
N TYR A 75 -4.52 -6.18 4.45
CA TYR A 75 -3.78 -5.69 3.30
C TYR A 75 -2.47 -5.06 3.73
N SER A 76 -1.55 -4.96 2.79
CA SER A 76 -0.27 -4.28 3.00
C SER A 76 -0.06 -3.23 1.93
N VAL A 77 0.31 -2.04 2.36
CA VAL A 77 0.68 -0.94 1.49
C VAL A 77 2.19 -0.91 1.37
N PHE A 78 2.71 -0.97 0.15
CA PHE A 78 4.15 -0.92 -0.11
C PHE A 78 4.52 0.45 -0.65
N TYR A 79 5.58 1.02 -0.11
CA TYR A 79 6.03 2.36 -0.50
C TYR A 79 7.52 2.53 -0.27
N ASN A 80 8.10 3.51 -0.96
CA ASN A 80 9.45 3.95 -0.66
C ASN A 80 9.46 5.47 -0.45
N ILE A 81 10.54 5.96 0.10
CA ILE A 81 10.74 7.40 0.35
C ILE A 81 11.83 7.89 -0.59
N GLN A 82 11.50 8.90 -1.41
CA GLN A 82 12.44 9.51 -2.33
C GLN A 82 12.49 11.00 -2.04
N LYS A 83 13.54 11.45 -1.35
CA LYS A 83 13.72 12.84 -0.91
C LYS A 83 12.56 13.26 -0.01
N ASP A 84 11.68 14.13 -0.47
CA ASP A 84 10.52 14.63 0.28
C ASP A 84 9.21 14.02 -0.21
N LYS A 85 9.29 12.91 -0.95
CA LYS A 85 8.12 12.22 -1.50
C LYS A 85 8.00 10.80 -0.95
N VAL A 86 6.77 10.39 -0.72
CA VAL A 86 6.42 8.99 -0.42
C VAL A 86 5.75 8.43 -1.67
N ILE A 87 6.32 7.38 -2.24
CA ILE A 87 5.80 6.76 -3.46
C ILE A 87 5.16 5.43 -3.10
N VAL A 88 3.84 5.35 -3.19
CA VAL A 88 3.10 4.11 -2.94
C VAL A 88 3.10 3.29 -4.21
N THR A 89 3.70 2.10 -4.15
CA THR A 89 3.94 1.27 -5.33
C THR A 89 2.90 0.17 -5.50
N ASN A 90 2.41 -0.40 -4.40
CA ASN A 90 1.51 -1.56 -4.45
C ASN A 90 0.62 -1.59 -3.21
N ILE A 91 -0.58 -2.15 -3.36
CA ILE A 91 -1.43 -2.52 -2.23
C ILE A 91 -1.85 -3.98 -2.47
N LEU A 92 -1.42 -4.89 -1.61
CA LEU A 92 -1.61 -6.32 -1.81
C LEU A 92 -2.24 -6.97 -0.57
N TYR A 93 -2.99 -8.04 -0.80
CA TYR A 93 -3.51 -8.87 0.27
C TYR A 93 -2.33 -9.55 0.98
N SER A 94 -2.25 -9.40 2.31
CA SER A 94 -1.08 -9.84 3.08
C SER A 94 -0.83 -11.35 3.04
N ALA A 95 -1.88 -12.14 2.83
CA ALA A 95 -1.76 -13.60 2.74
C ALA A 95 -1.39 -14.10 1.34
N SER A 96 -1.28 -13.19 0.34
CA SER A 96 -0.88 -13.57 -1.02
C SER A 96 0.63 -13.77 -1.10
N ASP A 97 1.11 -14.32 -2.22
CA ASP A 97 2.55 -14.44 -2.47
C ASP A 97 3.10 -13.06 -2.87
N ILE A 98 3.48 -12.30 -1.85
CA ILE A 98 3.87 -10.90 -2.00
C ILE A 98 5.13 -10.75 -2.83
N GLU A 99 6.12 -11.61 -2.63
CA GLU A 99 7.38 -11.51 -3.37
C GLU A 99 7.16 -11.65 -4.88
N ASP A 100 6.35 -12.62 -5.29
CA ASP A 100 5.97 -12.79 -6.70
C ASP A 100 5.18 -11.61 -7.22
N ARG A 101 4.24 -11.11 -6.43
CA ARG A 101 3.38 -10.01 -6.84
C ARG A 101 4.15 -8.69 -7.00
N LEU A 102 5.15 -8.47 -6.18
CA LEU A 102 5.97 -7.26 -6.26
C LEU A 102 6.90 -7.24 -7.48
N LYS A 103 7.18 -8.38 -8.06
CA LYS A 103 8.04 -8.50 -9.25
C LYS A 103 7.33 -8.15 -10.56
N ARG A 104 6.04 -7.95 -10.53
CA ARG A 104 5.25 -7.68 -11.73
C ARG A 104 5.23 -6.19 -12.08
#